data_75cb406e5eede99ec25fa33203ead951
#
_entry.id   75cb406e5eede99ec25fa33203ead951
#
_cell.length_a   1.000
_cell.length_b   1.000
_cell.length_c   1.000
_cell.angle_alpha   90.00
_cell.angle_beta   90.00
_cell.angle_gamma   90.00
#
_symmetry.space_group_name_H-M   'P 1'
#
loop_
_entity.id
_entity.type
_entity.pdbx_description
1 polymer ?
#
loop_
_entity_poly.entity_id
_entity_poly.type
_entity_poly.pdbx_seq_one_letter_code
_entity_poly.pdbx_strand_id
1 'polypeptide(L)'
;MCGIIGYVGKRNITEVLLDGLKALEYRGYDSAGIALLNKEKVQIIKSVGRISNLEEKINKEKIIDSNIGIAHTRWATHGGVTEDNAHPHKVNRVTIVHNGIIENARELKEKLISDGYKFNSETDSEVVAALIDYYYDKDPSKAIEKAISELKGSYALGIIFDDQNKLYATRCESPLILGVADHEYFIASDIGAILKYTKDYVLLGKDEIITIDYNGYSITKDGKNVNRQVLKSELSEESTSKQGYDHFMMKEIMEEPVLIDNLINKYAKNLDEIPDISKYDHVHIVGCGSAYYTGMIGKYLFEEDGIKTDVEVASEYRYRNIIYEDNTLVILISQSGETADTIAALRKANEANQDTLAIVNVDGSTIARESKYKILIEAGREIAVATTKAFILQTLILSIMSYKIKQDKDYLEDLYKLPSMLKILLDKTGYFKKIADLVYKQENVFFIGRRIDYAISLEGSLKLKEISYIHSEAYQAGELKHGTISLINDGTVVFGILTDDETYDKTLSNLEEVISRGANPIYISTKDKDFENKIIIPKINNKLQPLLVVPVLQLIAYFVAVKRECDIDKPKNLAKSVTVE
;
A
#
# COMPACT_ATOMS: atom_id res chain seq x y z
N MET A 1 7.06 5.53 -0.94
CA MET A 1 6.23 6.56 -1.62
C MET A 1 6.29 7.88 -0.88
N CYS A 2 6.20 8.98 -1.60
CA CYS A 2 6.24 10.32 -1.03
C CYS A 2 4.83 10.86 -0.73
N GLY A 3 4.73 11.92 0.08
CA GLY A 3 3.49 12.62 0.38
C GLY A 3 3.57 14.10 0.04
N ILE A 4 2.57 14.60 -0.68
CA ILE A 4 2.41 16.01 -1.02
C ILE A 4 1.22 16.59 -0.28
N ILE A 5 1.40 17.79 0.27
CA ILE A 5 0.34 18.69 0.70
C ILE A 5 0.68 20.11 0.25
N GLY A 6 -0.29 20.82 -0.31
CA GLY A 6 -0.21 22.25 -0.57
C GLY A 6 -1.46 22.96 -0.08
N TYR A 7 -1.36 24.24 0.22
CA TYR A 7 -2.44 25.02 0.81
C TYR A 7 -2.46 26.45 0.29
N VAL A 8 -3.68 26.92 0.06
CA VAL A 8 -3.99 28.33 -0.20
C VAL A 8 -5.17 28.71 0.68
N GLY A 9 -4.97 29.66 1.62
CA GLY A 9 -6.03 30.08 2.53
C GLY A 9 -5.56 30.99 3.65
N LYS A 10 -6.41 31.19 4.67
CA LYS A 10 -6.16 32.14 5.76
C LYS A 10 -5.68 31.53 7.08
N ARG A 11 -5.69 30.19 7.20
CA ARG A 11 -5.24 29.52 8.43
C ARG A 11 -3.74 29.66 8.60
N ASN A 12 -3.26 29.32 9.80
CA ASN A 12 -1.83 29.17 10.03
C ASN A 12 -1.27 28.11 9.07
N ILE A 13 -0.53 28.56 8.08
CA ILE A 13 -0.06 27.72 6.99
C ILE A 13 0.89 26.61 7.46
N THR A 14 1.76 26.91 8.42
CA THR A 14 2.68 25.90 8.96
C THR A 14 1.94 24.79 9.67
N GLU A 15 0.89 25.11 10.43
CA GLU A 15 0.05 24.10 11.09
C GLU A 15 -0.65 23.21 10.06
N VAL A 16 -1.28 23.81 9.04
CA VAL A 16 -1.98 23.07 7.98
C VAL A 16 -1.03 22.13 7.23
N LEU A 17 0.15 22.62 6.86
CA LEU A 17 1.13 21.81 6.13
C LEU A 17 1.71 20.70 7.01
N LEU A 18 2.02 20.97 8.28
CA LEU A 18 2.51 19.95 9.22
C LEU A 18 1.46 18.88 9.52
N ASP A 19 0.20 19.26 9.73
CA ASP A 19 -0.89 18.30 9.93
C ASP A 19 -1.05 17.37 8.71
N GLY A 20 -1.04 17.95 7.50
CA GLY A 20 -1.09 17.16 6.28
C GLY A 20 0.11 16.22 6.12
N LEU A 21 1.34 16.70 6.41
CA LEU A 21 2.53 15.85 6.40
C LEU A 21 2.44 14.73 7.43
N LYS A 22 2.02 15.02 8.68
CA LYS A 22 1.84 14.00 9.73
C LYS A 22 0.85 12.91 9.30
N ALA A 23 -0.22 13.28 8.62
CA ALA A 23 -1.18 12.35 8.07
C ALA A 23 -0.63 11.53 6.88
N LEU A 24 0.42 12.01 6.21
CA LEU A 24 1.09 11.36 5.06
C LEU A 24 2.40 10.66 5.44
N GLU A 25 2.87 10.74 6.69
CA GLU A 25 4.18 10.22 7.09
C GLU A 25 4.33 8.70 6.86
N TYR A 26 3.22 7.95 6.83
CA TYR A 26 3.22 6.54 6.47
C TYR A 26 3.65 6.28 5.01
N ARG A 27 3.65 7.31 4.15
CA ARG A 27 4.09 7.22 2.76
C ARG A 27 5.60 7.42 2.60
N GLY A 28 6.24 8.19 3.47
CA GLY A 28 7.68 8.45 3.42
C GLY A 28 8.14 9.20 4.67
N TYR A 29 9.32 8.88 5.16
CA TYR A 29 9.87 9.41 6.41
C TYR A 29 11.39 9.58 6.39
N ASP A 30 12.01 9.56 5.19
CA ASP A 30 13.46 9.73 5.03
C ASP A 30 13.88 11.20 5.13
N SER A 31 13.04 12.09 4.66
CA SER A 31 13.19 13.54 4.81
C SER A 31 11.86 14.25 4.61
N ALA A 32 11.74 15.47 5.10
CA ALA A 32 10.57 16.30 4.90
C ALA A 32 10.96 17.77 4.73
N GLY A 33 10.06 18.58 4.15
CA GLY A 33 10.26 20.01 4.05
C GLY A 33 9.03 20.76 3.60
N ILE A 34 9.08 22.07 3.80
CA ILE A 34 8.04 23.03 3.43
C ILE A 34 8.63 24.16 2.59
N ALA A 35 7.82 24.74 1.71
CA ALA A 35 8.08 26.02 1.07
C ALA A 35 6.88 26.93 1.25
N LEU A 36 7.14 28.15 1.70
CA LEU A 36 6.15 29.19 1.97
C LEU A 36 6.38 30.37 1.04
N LEU A 37 5.34 30.81 0.35
CA LEU A 37 5.41 31.92 -0.58
C LEU A 37 4.78 33.18 0.04
N ASN A 38 5.55 34.27 0.13
CA ASN A 38 5.06 35.58 0.48
C ASN A 38 5.53 36.62 -0.52
N LYS A 39 4.59 37.19 -1.27
CA LYS A 39 4.84 38.16 -2.36
C LYS A 39 5.88 37.62 -3.33
N GLU A 40 7.11 38.11 -3.32
CA GLU A 40 8.18 37.70 -4.23
C GLU A 40 9.26 36.83 -3.55
N LYS A 41 8.98 36.31 -2.33
CA LYS A 41 9.93 35.56 -1.54
C LYS A 41 9.41 34.18 -1.17
N VAL A 42 10.20 33.16 -1.45
CA VAL A 42 9.96 31.79 -0.97
C VAL A 42 10.93 31.45 0.15
N GLN A 43 10.40 31.03 1.30
CA GLN A 43 11.18 30.44 2.39
C GLN A 43 11.05 28.92 2.30
N ILE A 44 12.18 28.22 2.32
CA ILE A 44 12.25 26.75 2.27
C ILE A 44 12.91 26.27 3.56
N ILE A 45 12.29 25.30 4.23
CA ILE A 45 12.81 24.63 5.41
C ILE A 45 12.76 23.13 5.16
N LYS A 46 13.91 22.45 5.29
CA LYS A 46 14.05 21.01 5.03
C LYS A 46 14.70 20.33 6.24
N SER A 47 14.39 19.06 6.43
CA SER A 47 15.03 18.22 7.46
C SER A 47 15.14 16.78 6.98
N VAL A 48 16.23 16.13 7.33
CA VAL A 48 16.39 14.67 7.20
C VAL A 48 15.65 13.99 8.35
N GLY A 49 15.07 12.83 8.07
CA GLY A 49 14.34 12.01 9.02
C GLY A 49 12.85 12.39 9.13
N ARG A 50 12.26 12.10 10.27
CA ARG A 50 10.82 12.21 10.51
C ARG A 50 10.32 13.66 10.54
N ILE A 51 9.01 13.82 10.40
CA ILE A 51 8.34 15.13 10.42
C ILE A 51 8.56 15.86 11.76
N SER A 52 8.74 15.13 12.86
CA SER A 52 9.13 15.74 14.16
C SER A 52 10.40 16.57 14.06
N ASN A 53 11.40 16.12 13.28
CA ASN A 53 12.65 16.87 13.10
C ASN A 53 12.42 18.17 12.32
N LEU A 54 11.56 18.12 11.30
CA LEU A 54 11.15 19.31 10.56
C LEU A 54 10.38 20.29 11.44
N GLU A 55 9.45 19.81 12.28
CA GLU A 55 8.68 20.61 13.21
C GLU A 55 9.58 21.32 14.24
N GLU A 56 10.58 20.63 14.79
CA GLU A 56 11.58 21.24 15.67
C GLU A 56 12.39 22.33 14.97
N LYS A 57 12.74 22.13 13.69
CA LYS A 57 13.48 23.12 12.91
C LYS A 57 12.62 24.34 12.61
N ILE A 58 11.36 24.15 12.22
CA ILE A 58 10.38 25.22 12.01
C ILE A 58 10.19 26.06 13.27
N ASN A 59 10.08 25.43 14.45
CA ASN A 59 9.89 26.13 15.72
C ASN A 59 11.09 27.01 16.15
N LYS A 60 12.27 26.77 15.58
CA LYS A 60 13.50 27.54 15.84
C LYS A 60 13.71 28.65 14.82
N GLU A 61 12.98 28.68 13.73
CA GLU A 61 13.13 29.67 12.65
C GLU A 61 12.06 30.77 12.72
N LYS A 62 12.41 31.94 12.18
CA LYS A 62 11.43 33.01 11.97
C LYS A 62 10.67 32.73 10.67
N ILE A 63 9.41 32.34 10.81
CA ILE A 63 8.54 32.02 9.67
C ILE A 63 7.99 33.30 9.02
N ILE A 64 8.03 33.36 7.69
CA ILE A 64 7.39 34.43 6.95
C ILE A 64 5.86 34.31 7.02
N ASP A 65 5.17 35.44 7.07
CA ASP A 65 3.71 35.48 6.94
C ASP A 65 3.32 35.09 5.51
N SER A 66 2.57 34.03 5.34
CA SER A 66 2.25 33.44 4.04
C SER A 66 0.87 32.80 4.04
N ASN A 67 0.20 32.90 2.90
CA ASN A 67 -1.10 32.26 2.64
C ASN A 67 -1.01 31.13 1.59
N ILE A 68 0.16 30.89 1.04
CA ILE A 68 0.42 29.87 0.01
C ILE A 68 1.67 29.08 0.38
N GLY A 69 1.54 27.77 0.36
CA GLY A 69 2.71 26.90 0.60
C GLY A 69 2.50 25.49 0.08
N ILE A 70 3.63 24.80 -0.06
CA ILE A 70 3.72 23.40 -0.44
C ILE A 70 4.64 22.66 0.52
N ALA A 71 4.36 21.39 0.76
CA ALA A 71 5.14 20.57 1.65
C ALA A 71 5.22 19.12 1.16
N HIS A 72 6.25 18.43 1.59
CA HIS A 72 6.56 17.10 1.12
C HIS A 72 7.18 16.24 2.21
N THR A 73 6.82 14.96 2.23
CA THR A 73 7.54 13.92 2.95
C THR A 73 8.07 12.88 1.95
N ARG A 74 9.37 12.60 2.03
CA ARG A 74 10.12 11.86 1.00
C ARG A 74 10.37 10.43 1.40
N TRP A 75 10.17 9.55 0.45
CA TRP A 75 10.74 8.22 0.35
C TRP A 75 11.83 8.28 -0.73
N ALA A 76 13.09 8.06 -0.37
CA ALA A 76 14.20 8.24 -1.29
C ALA A 76 14.23 7.14 -2.38
N THR A 77 14.12 7.56 -3.65
CA THR A 77 14.25 6.70 -4.83
C THR A 77 15.50 7.06 -5.64
N HIS A 78 15.77 8.36 -5.80
CA HIS A 78 16.92 8.91 -6.52
C HIS A 78 17.71 9.84 -5.60
N GLY A 79 19.02 9.59 -5.47
CA GLY A 79 19.91 10.32 -4.56
C GLY A 79 19.78 9.92 -3.09
N GLY A 80 20.84 10.12 -2.32
CA GLY A 80 20.91 9.78 -0.89
C GLY A 80 19.92 10.53 -0.01
N VAL A 81 19.84 10.12 1.27
CA VAL A 81 19.04 10.81 2.29
C VAL A 81 19.84 11.99 2.85
N THR A 82 19.72 13.14 2.17
CA THR A 82 20.40 14.39 2.53
C THR A 82 19.41 15.55 2.48
N GLU A 83 19.75 16.72 3.08
CA GLU A 83 18.91 17.92 3.00
C GLU A 83 18.85 18.47 1.57
N ASP A 84 19.93 18.36 0.79
CA ASP A 84 19.95 18.82 -0.61
C ASP A 84 18.98 18.03 -1.47
N ASN A 85 18.89 16.73 -1.22
CA ASN A 85 17.97 15.82 -1.92
C ASN A 85 16.53 15.84 -1.33
N ALA A 86 16.30 16.49 -0.19
CA ALA A 86 14.96 16.67 0.36
C ALA A 86 14.15 17.70 -0.45
N HIS A 87 12.85 17.50 -0.54
CA HIS A 87 11.92 18.48 -1.13
C HIS A 87 11.55 19.56 -0.09
N PRO A 88 11.10 20.75 -0.57
CA PRO A 88 10.94 21.22 -1.95
C PRO A 88 12.26 21.53 -2.64
N HIS A 89 12.29 21.41 -4.00
CA HIS A 89 13.41 21.84 -4.84
C HIS A 89 13.10 23.21 -5.45
N LYS A 90 14.12 24.10 -5.44
CA LYS A 90 14.02 25.41 -6.04
C LYS A 90 15.11 25.61 -7.10
N VAL A 91 14.69 25.99 -8.30
CA VAL A 91 15.56 26.42 -9.39
C VAL A 91 15.09 27.80 -9.86
N ASN A 92 15.96 28.79 -9.75
CA ASN A 92 15.64 30.19 -10.04
C ASN A 92 14.34 30.63 -9.36
N ARG A 93 13.26 30.82 -10.12
CA ARG A 93 11.95 31.28 -9.64
C ARG A 93 10.95 30.19 -9.37
N VAL A 94 11.25 28.95 -9.75
CA VAL A 94 10.33 27.81 -9.64
C VAL A 94 10.68 26.97 -8.42
N THR A 95 9.70 26.72 -7.58
CA THR A 95 9.82 25.80 -6.43
C THR A 95 8.78 24.70 -6.55
N ILE A 96 9.22 23.43 -6.44
CA ILE A 96 8.33 22.28 -6.59
C ILE A 96 8.43 21.27 -5.46
N VAL A 97 7.36 20.52 -5.29
CA VAL A 97 7.33 19.20 -4.65
C VAL A 97 6.89 18.16 -5.68
N HIS A 98 7.45 16.96 -5.61
CA HIS A 98 7.24 15.91 -6.61
C HIS A 98 7.10 14.54 -5.96
N ASN A 99 6.06 13.80 -6.36
CA ASN A 99 5.93 12.35 -6.17
C ASN A 99 6.02 11.68 -7.53
N GLY A 100 6.84 10.68 -7.68
CA GLY A 100 6.97 9.93 -8.92
C GLY A 100 8.42 9.64 -9.27
N ILE A 101 8.63 9.23 -10.53
CA ILE A 101 9.94 9.02 -11.15
C ILE A 101 9.91 9.55 -12.58
N ILE A 102 10.89 10.38 -12.93
CA ILE A 102 11.08 10.88 -14.29
C ILE A 102 12.16 10.04 -14.97
N GLU A 103 11.73 9.12 -15.82
CA GLU A 103 12.59 8.12 -16.46
C GLU A 103 13.66 8.75 -17.37
N ASN A 104 13.34 9.86 -18.05
CA ASN A 104 14.25 10.59 -18.92
C ASN A 104 14.96 11.77 -18.22
N ALA A 105 14.98 11.79 -16.88
CA ALA A 105 15.59 12.89 -16.11
C ALA A 105 17.05 13.14 -16.49
N ARG A 106 17.82 12.08 -16.76
CA ARG A 106 19.23 12.20 -17.13
C ARG A 106 19.41 12.95 -18.46
N GLU A 107 18.64 12.59 -19.48
CA GLU A 107 18.66 13.24 -20.80
C GLU A 107 18.30 14.73 -20.68
N LEU A 108 17.23 15.03 -19.92
CA LEU A 108 16.79 16.40 -19.69
C LEU A 108 17.82 17.20 -18.89
N LYS A 109 18.48 16.59 -17.90
CA LYS A 109 19.54 17.22 -17.11
C LYS A 109 20.75 17.60 -17.98
N GLU A 110 21.20 16.71 -18.87
CA GLU A 110 22.30 16.96 -19.80
C GLU A 110 21.96 18.13 -20.74
N LYS A 111 20.73 18.20 -21.29
CA LYS A 111 20.22 19.31 -22.07
C LYS A 111 20.27 20.63 -21.29
N LEU A 112 19.72 20.66 -20.09
CA LEU A 112 19.64 21.87 -19.25
C LEU A 112 21.04 22.36 -18.81
N ILE A 113 21.99 21.46 -18.55
CA ILE A 113 23.38 21.82 -18.26
C ILE A 113 24.01 22.52 -19.46
N SER A 114 23.76 22.05 -20.69
CA SER A 114 24.25 22.70 -21.89
C SER A 114 23.70 24.12 -22.09
N ASP A 115 22.48 24.36 -21.55
CA ASP A 115 21.84 25.67 -21.57
C ASP A 115 22.17 26.53 -20.32
N GLY A 116 23.14 26.09 -19.48
CA GLY A 116 23.72 26.87 -18.40
C GLY A 116 23.11 26.63 -17.01
N TYR A 117 22.16 25.69 -16.86
CA TYR A 117 21.59 25.34 -15.55
C TYR A 117 22.61 24.58 -14.68
N LYS A 118 22.53 24.83 -13.37
CA LYS A 118 23.33 24.14 -12.35
C LYS A 118 22.41 23.39 -11.42
N PHE A 119 22.82 22.21 -10.98
CA PHE A 119 22.05 21.34 -10.09
C PHE A 119 22.77 21.14 -8.78
N ASN A 120 22.03 21.22 -7.68
CA ASN A 120 22.53 21.05 -6.31
C ASN A 120 22.18 19.68 -5.73
N SER A 121 21.20 18.99 -6.32
CA SER A 121 20.75 17.68 -5.87
C SER A 121 20.99 16.59 -6.92
N GLU A 122 20.87 15.36 -6.45
CA GLU A 122 20.94 14.15 -7.30
C GLU A 122 19.56 13.72 -7.79
N THR A 123 18.49 14.48 -7.46
CA THR A 123 17.10 14.07 -7.72
C THR A 123 16.66 14.42 -9.14
N ASP A 124 15.79 13.60 -9.68
CA ASP A 124 15.03 13.88 -10.90
C ASP A 124 14.09 15.08 -10.74
N SER A 125 13.64 15.34 -9.52
CA SER A 125 12.73 16.42 -9.17
C SER A 125 13.31 17.81 -9.41
N GLU A 126 14.60 18.03 -9.13
CA GLU A 126 15.27 19.30 -9.43
C GLU A 126 15.33 19.56 -10.94
N VAL A 127 15.44 18.48 -11.74
CA VAL A 127 15.40 18.56 -13.20
C VAL A 127 14.06 19.07 -13.70
N VAL A 128 12.95 18.61 -13.07
CA VAL A 128 11.60 19.11 -13.39
C VAL A 128 11.47 20.60 -13.07
N ALA A 129 11.97 21.04 -11.91
CA ALA A 129 11.97 22.47 -11.55
C ALA A 129 12.73 23.32 -12.57
N ALA A 130 13.90 22.86 -12.98
CA ALA A 130 14.73 23.52 -13.99
C ALA A 130 14.05 23.54 -15.37
N LEU A 131 13.38 22.46 -15.77
CA LEU A 131 12.67 22.38 -17.05
C LEU A 131 11.47 23.33 -17.10
N ILE A 132 10.72 23.47 -16.00
CA ILE A 132 9.62 24.43 -15.89
C ILE A 132 10.16 25.86 -15.96
N ASP A 133 11.28 26.18 -15.27
CA ASP A 133 11.92 27.49 -15.32
C ASP A 133 12.46 27.81 -16.73
N TYR A 134 13.01 26.82 -17.42
CA TYR A 134 13.50 26.94 -18.81
C TYR A 134 12.40 27.40 -19.77
N TYR A 135 11.16 26.88 -19.60
CA TYR A 135 10.02 27.26 -20.44
C TYR A 135 9.25 28.46 -19.93
N TYR A 136 9.64 29.05 -18.79
CA TYR A 136 8.89 30.13 -18.18
C TYR A 136 9.11 31.47 -18.88
N ASP A 137 8.04 31.95 -19.53
CA ASP A 137 7.96 33.27 -20.15
C ASP A 137 6.72 34.03 -19.62
N LYS A 138 6.69 34.29 -18.29
CA LYS A 138 5.61 34.99 -17.55
C LYS A 138 4.25 34.30 -17.60
N ASP A 139 4.12 33.13 -18.21
CA ASP A 139 2.90 32.32 -18.24
C ASP A 139 3.19 30.95 -17.60
N PRO A 140 2.90 30.79 -16.28
CA PRO A 140 3.17 29.53 -15.57
C PRO A 140 2.47 28.32 -16.19
N SER A 141 1.20 28.45 -16.59
CA SER A 141 0.45 27.32 -17.14
C SER A 141 1.05 26.80 -18.42
N LYS A 142 1.47 27.68 -19.32
CA LYS A 142 2.16 27.27 -20.55
C LYS A 142 3.55 26.68 -20.28
N ALA A 143 4.28 27.21 -19.28
CA ALA A 143 5.57 26.65 -18.90
C ALA A 143 5.43 25.23 -18.38
N ILE A 144 4.44 25.00 -17.50
CA ILE A 144 4.13 23.67 -16.96
C ILE A 144 3.70 22.74 -18.11
N GLU A 145 2.78 23.17 -18.99
CA GLU A 145 2.30 22.37 -20.14
C GLU A 145 3.43 21.92 -21.06
N LYS A 146 4.35 22.82 -21.41
CA LYS A 146 5.54 22.48 -22.21
C LYS A 146 6.47 21.50 -21.46
N ALA A 147 6.74 21.77 -20.18
CA ALA A 147 7.61 20.92 -19.40
C ALA A 147 7.05 19.48 -19.29
N ILE A 148 5.77 19.32 -18.92
CA ILE A 148 5.16 17.99 -18.78
C ILE A 148 5.06 17.23 -20.10
N SER A 149 5.00 17.92 -21.24
CA SER A 149 5.00 17.26 -22.56
C SER A 149 6.33 16.58 -22.91
N GLU A 150 7.44 16.97 -22.26
CA GLU A 150 8.77 16.32 -22.43
C GLU A 150 9.04 15.24 -21.36
N LEU A 151 8.29 15.20 -20.26
CA LEU A 151 8.50 14.24 -19.19
C LEU A 151 8.04 12.84 -19.61
N LYS A 152 8.84 11.83 -19.28
CA LYS A 152 8.48 10.41 -19.35
C LYS A 152 8.46 9.83 -17.94
N GLY A 153 7.47 8.99 -17.65
CA GLY A 153 7.29 8.37 -16.33
C GLY A 153 6.09 8.91 -15.55
N SER A 154 6.11 8.73 -14.25
CA SER A 154 5.01 9.11 -13.35
C SER A 154 5.34 10.36 -12.56
N TYR A 155 4.37 11.26 -12.37
CA TYR A 155 4.54 12.44 -11.53
C TYR A 155 3.23 12.93 -10.91
N ALA A 156 3.36 13.54 -9.74
CA ALA A 156 2.42 14.48 -9.15
C ALA A 156 3.24 15.67 -8.65
N LEU A 157 2.88 16.87 -9.08
CA LEU A 157 3.64 18.09 -8.84
C LEU A 157 2.78 19.12 -8.10
N GLY A 158 3.35 19.72 -7.04
CA GLY A 158 2.88 21.00 -6.48
C GLY A 158 3.94 22.07 -6.79
N ILE A 159 3.54 23.19 -7.36
CA ILE A 159 4.44 24.18 -7.96
C ILE A 159 4.08 25.58 -7.50
N ILE A 160 5.07 26.38 -7.10
CA ILE A 160 4.93 27.81 -6.83
C ILE A 160 6.03 28.59 -7.58
N PHE A 161 5.70 29.80 -8.01
CA PHE A 161 6.60 30.71 -8.67
C PHE A 161 6.80 31.95 -7.80
N ASP A 162 8.03 32.45 -7.70
CA ASP A 162 8.35 33.61 -6.86
C ASP A 162 7.56 34.86 -7.23
N ASP A 163 7.25 35.02 -8.51
CA ASP A 163 6.56 36.20 -9.08
C ASP A 163 5.04 36.01 -9.28
N GLN A 164 4.49 34.90 -8.78
CA GLN A 164 3.07 34.57 -8.90
C GLN A 164 2.47 34.27 -7.53
N ASN A 165 1.39 34.92 -7.16
CA ASN A 165 0.67 34.64 -5.91
C ASN A 165 -0.36 33.52 -6.10
N LYS A 166 0.10 32.36 -6.58
CA LYS A 166 -0.72 31.19 -6.92
C LYS A 166 0.01 29.89 -6.64
N LEU A 167 -0.77 28.85 -6.40
CA LEU A 167 -0.33 27.47 -6.35
C LEU A 167 -0.78 26.76 -7.62
N TYR A 168 0.12 26.03 -8.24
CA TYR A 168 -0.15 25.20 -9.41
C TYR A 168 0.05 23.73 -9.06
N ALA A 169 -0.71 22.84 -9.71
CA ALA A 169 -0.51 21.42 -9.58
C ALA A 169 -0.88 20.66 -10.85
N THR A 170 -0.21 19.55 -11.08
CA THR A 170 -0.51 18.63 -12.19
C THR A 170 -0.10 17.21 -11.82
N ARG A 171 -0.63 16.23 -12.54
CA ARG A 171 -0.30 14.82 -12.32
C ARG A 171 -0.33 13.98 -13.59
N CYS A 172 0.54 12.94 -13.58
CA CYS A 172 0.46 11.80 -14.49
C CYS A 172 0.75 10.54 -13.67
N GLU A 173 -0.18 9.59 -13.64
CA GLU A 173 -0.13 8.31 -12.90
C GLU A 173 -0.08 8.48 -11.36
N SER A 174 0.86 9.24 -10.79
CA SER A 174 0.94 9.46 -9.33
C SER A 174 -0.31 10.18 -8.79
N PRO A 175 -0.87 9.76 -7.62
CA PRO A 175 -2.11 10.32 -7.11
C PRO A 175 -1.95 11.77 -6.63
N LEU A 176 -2.90 12.63 -7.01
CA LEU A 176 -3.05 13.98 -6.52
C LEU A 176 -4.53 14.40 -6.63
N ILE A 177 -5.05 15.02 -5.58
CA ILE A 177 -6.41 15.56 -5.50
C ILE A 177 -6.38 17.05 -5.16
N LEU A 178 -7.45 17.74 -5.51
CA LEU A 178 -7.75 19.10 -5.03
C LEU A 178 -8.80 19.01 -3.92
N GLY A 179 -8.46 19.46 -2.71
CA GLY A 179 -9.42 19.65 -1.63
C GLY A 179 -10.09 21.03 -1.72
N VAL A 180 -11.39 21.08 -1.46
CA VAL A 180 -12.18 22.32 -1.57
C VAL A 180 -12.86 22.60 -0.24
N ALA A 181 -12.64 23.79 0.31
CA ALA A 181 -13.34 24.30 1.49
C ALA A 181 -13.79 25.75 1.25
N ASP A 182 -14.40 26.38 2.25
CA ASP A 182 -14.87 27.75 2.12
C ASP A 182 -13.69 28.75 2.04
N HIS A 183 -13.42 29.27 0.84
CA HIS A 183 -12.27 30.12 0.50
C HIS A 183 -10.89 29.54 0.91
N GLU A 184 -10.79 28.22 0.96
CA GLU A 184 -9.56 27.48 1.25
C GLU A 184 -9.42 26.30 0.30
N TYR A 185 -8.21 26.10 -0.23
CA TYR A 185 -7.94 25.08 -1.22
C TYR A 185 -6.67 24.31 -0.86
N PHE A 186 -6.70 23.02 -1.14
CA PHE A 186 -5.61 22.10 -0.82
C PHE A 186 -5.24 21.31 -2.06
N ILE A 187 -3.97 21.00 -2.25
CA ILE A 187 -3.55 19.85 -3.05
C ILE A 187 -3.03 18.79 -2.11
N ALA A 188 -3.35 17.53 -2.36
CA ALA A 188 -2.88 16.43 -1.52
C ALA A 188 -2.72 15.14 -2.32
N SER A 189 -1.72 14.34 -1.96
CA SER A 189 -1.54 13.02 -2.55
C SER A 189 -2.49 11.95 -1.96
N ASP A 190 -3.22 12.30 -0.88
CA ASP A 190 -4.22 11.45 -0.22
C ASP A 190 -5.22 12.30 0.53
N ILE A 191 -6.50 11.93 0.46
CA ILE A 191 -7.59 12.65 1.14
C ILE A 191 -7.37 12.75 2.67
N GLY A 192 -6.71 11.76 3.27
CA GLY A 192 -6.40 11.75 4.69
C GLY A 192 -5.56 12.93 5.17
N ALA A 193 -4.80 13.57 4.27
CA ALA A 193 -4.02 14.75 4.60
C ALA A 193 -4.87 16.00 4.88
N ILE A 194 -6.11 16.02 4.38
CA ILE A 194 -6.99 17.19 4.42
C ILE A 194 -8.31 16.95 5.15
N LEU A 195 -8.58 15.72 5.64
CA LEU A 195 -9.85 15.37 6.31
C LEU A 195 -10.20 16.25 7.52
N LYS A 196 -9.19 16.76 8.22
CA LYS A 196 -9.34 17.72 9.33
C LYS A 196 -9.99 19.05 8.86
N TYR A 197 -9.82 19.40 7.59
CA TYR A 197 -10.19 20.69 7.02
C TYR A 197 -11.38 20.60 6.07
N THR A 198 -11.44 19.57 5.25
CA THR A 198 -12.53 19.32 4.31
C THR A 198 -12.68 17.86 3.94
N LYS A 199 -13.92 17.47 3.63
CA LYS A 199 -14.25 16.19 3.01
C LYS A 199 -14.53 16.30 1.51
N ASP A 200 -14.63 17.52 1.00
CA ASP A 200 -14.97 17.78 -0.38
C ASP A 200 -13.69 17.86 -1.22
N TYR A 201 -13.63 17.08 -2.30
CA TYR A 201 -12.45 16.98 -3.12
C TYR A 201 -12.77 16.76 -4.61
N VAL A 202 -11.80 17.06 -5.45
CA VAL A 202 -11.87 16.85 -6.90
C VAL A 202 -10.74 15.89 -7.30
N LEU A 203 -11.10 14.87 -8.08
CA LEU A 203 -10.13 13.97 -8.71
C LEU A 203 -9.58 14.60 -9.99
N LEU A 204 -8.26 14.67 -10.08
CA LEU A 204 -7.56 15.20 -11.24
C LEU A 204 -7.35 14.13 -12.31
N GLY A 205 -7.58 14.50 -13.54
CA GLY A 205 -7.20 13.70 -14.70
C GLY A 205 -5.72 13.79 -14.99
N LYS A 206 -5.25 12.93 -15.90
CA LYS A 206 -3.88 12.94 -16.40
C LYS A 206 -3.57 14.24 -17.15
N ASP A 207 -2.43 14.86 -16.82
CA ASP A 207 -1.89 16.08 -17.44
C ASP A 207 -2.82 17.31 -17.35
N GLU A 208 -3.79 17.28 -16.43
CA GLU A 208 -4.56 18.46 -16.07
C GLU A 208 -3.73 19.38 -15.19
N ILE A 209 -3.79 20.67 -15.45
CA ILE A 209 -3.10 21.70 -14.67
C ILE A 209 -4.15 22.43 -13.83
N ILE A 210 -3.96 22.42 -12.51
CA ILE A 210 -4.75 23.25 -11.60
C ILE A 210 -3.99 24.54 -11.34
N THR A 211 -4.73 25.64 -11.34
CA THR A 211 -4.31 26.95 -10.84
C THR A 211 -5.19 27.32 -9.66
N ILE A 212 -4.60 27.61 -8.53
CA ILE A 212 -5.30 27.95 -7.28
C ILE A 212 -4.82 29.33 -6.82
N ASP A 213 -5.77 30.20 -6.53
CA ASP A 213 -5.53 31.44 -5.80
C ASP A 213 -6.58 31.63 -4.69
N TYR A 214 -6.52 32.76 -4.01
CA TYR A 214 -7.42 33.08 -2.91
C TYR A 214 -8.91 33.18 -3.33
N ASN A 215 -9.18 33.46 -4.62
CA ASN A 215 -10.53 33.67 -5.13
C ASN A 215 -11.15 32.37 -5.68
N GLY A 216 -10.32 31.32 -5.88
CA GLY A 216 -10.84 30.07 -6.42
C GLY A 216 -9.77 29.21 -7.08
N TYR A 217 -10.25 28.27 -7.88
CA TYR A 217 -9.41 27.40 -8.68
C TYR A 217 -9.92 27.27 -10.10
N SER A 218 -9.04 26.94 -11.01
CA SER A 218 -9.36 26.54 -12.37
C SER A 218 -8.58 25.30 -12.76
N ILE A 219 -9.16 24.46 -13.60
CA ILE A 219 -8.51 23.26 -14.14
C ILE A 219 -8.44 23.43 -15.65
N THR A 220 -7.27 23.24 -16.23
CA THR A 220 -7.08 23.33 -17.68
C THR A 220 -6.34 22.08 -18.20
N LYS A 221 -6.60 21.73 -19.44
CA LYS A 221 -5.86 20.74 -20.22
C LYS A 221 -5.75 21.21 -21.66
N ASP A 222 -4.55 21.18 -22.22
CA ASP A 222 -4.27 21.66 -23.60
C ASP A 222 -4.83 23.10 -23.83
N GLY A 223 -4.64 23.97 -22.82
CA GLY A 223 -5.12 25.35 -22.83
C GLY A 223 -6.65 25.53 -22.71
N LYS A 224 -7.42 24.45 -22.53
CA LYS A 224 -8.90 24.49 -22.40
C LYS A 224 -9.34 24.24 -20.97
N ASN A 225 -10.39 24.93 -20.53
CA ASN A 225 -10.99 24.70 -19.22
C ASN A 225 -11.64 23.32 -19.16
N VAL A 226 -11.40 22.62 -18.04
CA VAL A 226 -11.99 21.33 -17.70
C VAL A 226 -12.85 21.47 -16.46
N ASN A 227 -14.09 21.00 -16.52
CA ASN A 227 -14.97 20.95 -15.36
C ASN A 227 -14.93 19.56 -14.73
N ARG A 228 -14.69 19.51 -13.43
CA ARG A 228 -14.68 18.29 -12.63
C ARG A 228 -15.73 18.38 -11.52
N GLN A 229 -16.35 17.24 -11.22
CA GLN A 229 -17.30 17.14 -10.11
C GLN A 229 -16.55 17.16 -8.77
N VAL A 230 -17.10 17.89 -7.80
CA VAL A 230 -16.68 17.83 -6.40
C VAL A 230 -17.31 16.56 -5.80
N LEU A 231 -16.47 15.70 -5.25
CA LEU A 231 -16.85 14.48 -4.56
C LEU A 231 -16.77 14.70 -3.06
N LYS A 232 -17.45 13.87 -2.27
CA LYS A 232 -17.41 13.92 -0.82
C LYS A 232 -16.88 12.62 -0.24
N SER A 233 -15.86 12.71 0.62
CA SER A 233 -15.29 11.57 1.32
C SER A 233 -16.18 11.11 2.47
N GLU A 234 -16.39 9.80 2.60
CA GLU A 234 -17.08 9.17 3.74
C GLU A 234 -16.16 8.90 4.92
N LEU A 235 -14.84 9.08 4.76
CA LEU A 235 -13.87 8.86 5.83
C LEU A 235 -14.06 9.85 6.99
N SER A 236 -13.78 9.40 8.22
CA SER A 236 -13.78 10.22 9.44
C SER A 236 -12.37 10.37 10.02
N GLU A 237 -12.13 11.43 10.80
CA GLU A 237 -10.87 11.62 11.52
C GLU A 237 -10.60 10.49 12.52
N GLU A 238 -11.61 9.92 13.14
CA GLU A 238 -11.48 8.80 14.09
C GLU A 238 -10.81 7.58 13.47
N SER A 239 -10.98 7.37 12.16
CA SER A 239 -10.31 6.30 11.41
C SER A 239 -8.78 6.45 11.40
N THR A 240 -8.25 7.61 11.75
CA THR A 240 -6.81 7.92 11.77
C THR A 240 -6.18 7.85 13.16
N SER A 241 -6.95 7.52 14.21
CA SER A 241 -6.46 7.41 15.58
C SER A 241 -6.15 5.96 15.96
N LYS A 242 -5.22 5.76 16.91
CA LYS A 242 -4.88 4.41 17.44
C LYS A 242 -5.93 3.83 18.38
N GLN A 243 -6.93 4.60 18.79
CA GLN A 243 -8.03 4.17 19.66
C GLN A 243 -7.58 3.42 20.94
N GLY A 244 -6.47 3.85 21.55
CA GLY A 244 -5.91 3.26 22.78
C GLY A 244 -4.93 2.11 22.58
N TYR A 245 -4.69 1.66 21.36
CA TYR A 245 -3.63 0.70 21.05
C TYR A 245 -2.27 1.39 20.95
N ASP A 246 -1.19 0.67 21.27
CA ASP A 246 0.18 1.18 21.15
C ASP A 246 0.57 1.44 19.69
N HIS A 247 0.11 0.57 18.78
CA HIS A 247 0.43 0.60 17.35
C HIS A 247 -0.82 0.44 16.47
N PHE A 248 -0.79 1.03 15.27
CA PHE A 248 -1.87 0.85 14.28
C PHE A 248 -2.00 -0.60 13.86
N MET A 249 -0.91 -1.33 13.67
CA MET A 249 -0.96 -2.75 13.30
C MET A 249 -1.77 -3.58 14.29
N MET A 250 -1.59 -3.37 15.61
CA MET A 250 -2.40 -4.08 16.61
C MET A 250 -3.88 -3.73 16.51
N LYS A 251 -4.21 -2.43 16.37
CA LYS A 251 -5.58 -1.98 16.16
C LYS A 251 -6.20 -2.66 14.94
N GLU A 252 -5.48 -2.65 13.81
CA GLU A 252 -5.95 -3.19 12.53
C GLU A 252 -6.19 -4.70 12.58
N ILE A 253 -5.35 -5.47 13.29
CA ILE A 253 -5.58 -6.89 13.55
C ILE A 253 -6.84 -7.10 14.43
N MET A 254 -7.00 -6.28 15.46
CA MET A 254 -8.15 -6.42 16.38
C MET A 254 -9.48 -5.96 15.76
N GLU A 255 -9.45 -5.20 14.66
CA GLU A 255 -10.62 -4.83 13.87
C GLU A 255 -11.12 -5.97 12.96
N GLU A 256 -10.29 -6.94 12.62
CA GLU A 256 -10.59 -7.97 11.61
C GLU A 256 -11.90 -8.72 11.87
N PRO A 257 -12.26 -9.16 13.12
CA PRO A 257 -13.51 -9.88 13.34
C PRO A 257 -14.76 -9.07 12.96
N VAL A 258 -14.77 -7.77 13.26
CA VAL A 258 -15.90 -6.88 12.94
C VAL A 258 -15.96 -6.60 11.44
N LEU A 259 -14.82 -6.40 10.80
CA LEU A 259 -14.74 -6.15 9.36
C LEU A 259 -15.14 -7.39 8.55
N ILE A 260 -14.78 -8.59 9.00
CA ILE A 260 -15.23 -9.87 8.43
C ILE A 260 -16.76 -9.98 8.51
N ASP A 261 -17.35 -9.72 9.68
CA ASP A 261 -18.81 -9.77 9.86
C ASP A 261 -19.53 -8.79 8.93
N ASN A 262 -19.04 -7.57 8.83
CA ASN A 262 -19.60 -6.55 7.94
C ASN A 262 -19.56 -7.01 6.47
N LEU A 263 -18.43 -7.55 6.02
CA LEU A 263 -18.24 -7.96 4.64
C LEU A 263 -19.07 -9.19 4.27
N ILE A 264 -19.21 -10.17 5.20
CA ILE A 264 -20.11 -11.32 5.04
C ILE A 264 -21.55 -10.82 4.91
N ASN A 265 -21.98 -9.92 5.79
CA ASN A 265 -23.33 -9.37 5.78
C ASN A 265 -23.63 -8.60 4.48
N LYS A 266 -22.65 -7.94 3.90
CA LYS A 266 -22.78 -7.23 2.63
C LYS A 266 -22.86 -8.19 1.45
N TYR A 267 -21.85 -9.03 1.26
CA TYR A 267 -21.67 -9.77 0.01
C TYR A 267 -22.22 -11.21 0.04
N ALA A 268 -22.14 -11.94 1.17
CA ALA A 268 -22.67 -13.30 1.23
C ALA A 268 -24.21 -13.32 1.19
N LYS A 269 -24.86 -12.24 1.62
CA LYS A 269 -26.32 -12.06 1.50
C LYS A 269 -26.75 -11.52 0.13
N ASN A 270 -25.87 -10.81 -0.57
CA ASN A 270 -26.14 -10.13 -1.84
C ASN A 270 -25.17 -10.62 -2.91
N LEU A 271 -25.22 -11.92 -3.20
CA LEU A 271 -24.31 -12.57 -4.16
C LEU A 271 -24.35 -11.95 -5.58
N ASP A 272 -25.40 -11.20 -5.92
CA ASP A 272 -25.50 -10.50 -7.21
C ASP A 272 -24.45 -9.39 -7.36
N GLU A 273 -23.94 -8.83 -6.25
CA GLU A 273 -22.85 -7.87 -6.27
C GLU A 273 -21.47 -8.50 -6.54
N ILE A 274 -21.36 -9.82 -6.44
CA ILE A 274 -20.14 -10.57 -6.73
C ILE A 274 -20.21 -11.10 -8.17
N PRO A 275 -19.23 -10.80 -9.04
CA PRO A 275 -19.18 -11.38 -10.38
C PRO A 275 -19.17 -12.91 -10.34
N ASP A 276 -19.94 -13.51 -11.22
CA ASP A 276 -19.94 -14.97 -11.38
C ASP A 276 -18.72 -15.40 -12.22
N ILE A 277 -17.76 -16.02 -11.56
CA ILE A 277 -16.53 -16.48 -12.20
C ILE A 277 -16.67 -17.84 -12.89
N SER A 278 -17.74 -18.58 -12.61
CA SER A 278 -17.99 -19.89 -13.24
C SER A 278 -18.25 -19.83 -14.75
N LYS A 279 -18.55 -18.63 -15.25
CA LYS A 279 -18.75 -18.40 -16.68
C LYS A 279 -17.46 -18.24 -17.49
N TYR A 280 -16.30 -18.15 -16.80
CA TYR A 280 -14.98 -18.03 -17.43
C TYR A 280 -14.29 -19.38 -17.50
N ASP A 281 -13.58 -19.62 -18.60
CA ASP A 281 -12.82 -20.85 -18.81
C ASP A 281 -11.50 -20.83 -18.03
N HIS A 282 -11.00 -19.62 -17.74
CA HIS A 282 -9.75 -19.40 -17.02
C HIS A 282 -9.83 -18.15 -16.15
N VAL A 283 -9.28 -18.24 -14.95
CA VAL A 283 -9.10 -17.10 -14.04
C VAL A 283 -7.59 -16.87 -13.85
N HIS A 284 -7.14 -15.64 -14.05
CA HIS A 284 -5.76 -15.26 -13.83
C HIS A 284 -5.69 -14.18 -12.72
N ILE A 285 -5.15 -14.53 -11.56
CA ILE A 285 -5.07 -13.62 -10.41
C ILE A 285 -3.70 -12.95 -10.40
N VAL A 286 -3.67 -11.60 -10.27
CA VAL A 286 -2.43 -10.82 -10.35
C VAL A 286 -2.35 -9.85 -9.16
N GLY A 287 -1.20 -9.82 -8.49
CA GLY A 287 -0.95 -8.94 -7.35
C GLY A 287 0.53 -8.85 -6.99
N CYS A 288 0.87 -8.04 -5.99
CA CYS A 288 2.22 -7.89 -5.42
C CYS A 288 2.21 -8.20 -3.93
N GLY A 289 3.29 -8.83 -3.41
CA GLY A 289 3.47 -9.09 -1.98
C GLY A 289 2.29 -9.86 -1.36
N SER A 290 1.71 -9.35 -0.27
CA SER A 290 0.56 -9.97 0.39
C SER A 290 -0.64 -10.17 -0.56
N ALA A 291 -0.88 -9.25 -1.50
CA ALA A 291 -1.94 -9.40 -2.51
C ALA A 291 -1.69 -10.59 -3.45
N TYR A 292 -0.43 -10.86 -3.82
CA TYR A 292 -0.06 -12.06 -4.55
C TYR A 292 -0.31 -13.33 -3.73
N TYR A 293 0.02 -13.32 -2.42
CA TYR A 293 -0.25 -14.48 -1.55
C TYR A 293 -1.74 -14.70 -1.30
N THR A 294 -2.54 -13.63 -1.26
CA THR A 294 -4.01 -13.73 -1.33
C THR A 294 -4.45 -14.44 -2.61
N GLY A 295 -3.86 -14.08 -3.76
CA GLY A 295 -4.10 -14.75 -5.04
C GLY A 295 -3.76 -16.23 -5.02
N MET A 296 -2.66 -16.62 -4.35
CA MET A 296 -2.30 -18.03 -4.18
C MET A 296 -3.35 -18.82 -3.38
N ILE A 297 -3.94 -18.22 -2.34
CA ILE A 297 -5.07 -18.82 -1.64
C ILE A 297 -6.25 -18.96 -2.62
N GLY A 298 -6.59 -17.88 -3.35
CA GLY A 298 -7.67 -17.89 -4.34
C GLY A 298 -7.52 -18.97 -5.39
N LYS A 299 -6.29 -19.25 -5.85
CA LYS A 299 -6.00 -20.36 -6.77
C LYS A 299 -6.49 -21.69 -6.20
N TYR A 300 -6.10 -22.04 -4.97
CA TYR A 300 -6.55 -23.29 -4.35
C TYR A 300 -8.06 -23.34 -4.17
N LEU A 301 -8.70 -22.22 -3.79
CA LEU A 301 -10.15 -22.16 -3.65
C LEU A 301 -10.88 -22.45 -4.95
N PHE A 302 -10.48 -21.80 -6.04
CA PHE A 302 -11.16 -21.88 -7.32
C PHE A 302 -10.87 -23.20 -8.05
N GLU A 303 -9.63 -23.74 -7.95
CA GLU A 303 -9.30 -25.05 -8.51
C GLU A 303 -10.10 -26.18 -7.85
N GLU A 304 -10.35 -26.11 -6.52
CA GLU A 304 -11.25 -27.05 -5.83
C GLU A 304 -12.72 -26.92 -6.29
N ASP A 305 -13.10 -25.76 -6.81
CA ASP A 305 -14.41 -25.52 -7.41
C ASP A 305 -14.48 -25.88 -8.89
N GLY A 306 -13.36 -26.35 -9.47
CA GLY A 306 -13.26 -26.80 -10.85
C GLY A 306 -12.93 -25.68 -11.84
N ILE A 307 -12.48 -24.53 -11.38
CA ILE A 307 -12.10 -23.40 -12.25
C ILE A 307 -10.58 -23.39 -12.42
N LYS A 308 -10.12 -23.48 -13.66
CA LYS A 308 -8.70 -23.34 -13.99
C LYS A 308 -8.22 -21.96 -13.55
N THR A 309 -7.19 -21.92 -12.70
CA THR A 309 -6.72 -20.67 -12.11
C THR A 309 -5.19 -20.59 -12.09
N ASP A 310 -4.67 -19.50 -12.62
CA ASP A 310 -3.26 -19.12 -12.46
C ASP A 310 -3.11 -17.92 -11.55
N VAL A 311 -1.95 -17.81 -10.90
CA VAL A 311 -1.60 -16.65 -10.06
C VAL A 311 -0.18 -16.19 -10.38
N GLU A 312 0.00 -14.87 -10.52
CA GLU A 312 1.28 -14.32 -10.93
C GLU A 312 1.60 -12.99 -10.21
N VAL A 313 2.89 -12.75 -10.00
CA VAL A 313 3.36 -11.47 -9.46
C VAL A 313 3.22 -10.40 -10.54
N ALA A 314 2.64 -9.27 -10.20
CA ALA A 314 2.32 -8.23 -11.18
C ALA A 314 3.56 -7.65 -11.88
N SER A 315 4.72 -7.54 -11.18
CA SER A 315 5.98 -7.09 -11.75
C SER A 315 6.50 -7.98 -12.88
N GLU A 316 6.21 -9.29 -12.82
CA GLU A 316 6.59 -10.23 -13.87
C GLU A 316 5.50 -10.31 -14.97
N TYR A 317 4.22 -10.30 -14.56
CA TYR A 317 3.09 -10.33 -15.48
C TYR A 317 3.17 -9.22 -16.54
N ARG A 318 3.55 -8.01 -16.14
CA ARG A 318 3.63 -6.86 -17.06
C ARG A 318 4.61 -7.04 -18.21
N TYR A 319 5.70 -7.80 -18.01
CA TYR A 319 6.76 -7.99 -19.03
C TYR A 319 6.66 -9.32 -19.79
N ARG A 320 6.00 -10.32 -19.20
CA ARG A 320 5.87 -11.64 -19.81
C ARG A 320 4.94 -11.64 -21.02
N ASN A 321 5.25 -12.41 -22.05
CA ASN A 321 4.32 -12.69 -23.14
C ASN A 321 3.25 -13.67 -22.66
N ILE A 322 2.08 -13.17 -22.32
CA ILE A 322 0.97 -13.98 -21.81
C ILE A 322 0.14 -14.48 -22.98
N ILE A 323 -0.09 -15.78 -23.01
CA ILE A 323 -1.05 -16.41 -23.91
C ILE A 323 -2.36 -16.55 -23.14
N TYR A 324 -3.32 -15.70 -23.46
CA TYR A 324 -4.64 -15.76 -22.85
C TYR A 324 -5.45 -16.87 -23.51
N GLU A 325 -6.21 -17.59 -22.70
CA GLU A 325 -7.26 -18.46 -23.19
C GLU A 325 -8.50 -17.63 -23.58
N ASP A 326 -9.31 -18.18 -24.46
CA ASP A 326 -10.61 -17.57 -24.74
C ASP A 326 -11.40 -17.44 -23.43
N ASN A 327 -12.11 -16.32 -23.24
CA ASN A 327 -12.94 -16.07 -22.06
C ASN A 327 -12.17 -16.13 -20.71
N THR A 328 -11.04 -15.43 -20.62
CA THR A 328 -10.26 -15.28 -19.36
C THR A 328 -10.77 -14.10 -18.53
N LEU A 329 -10.90 -14.29 -17.20
CA LEU A 329 -11.04 -13.22 -16.24
C LEU A 329 -9.69 -12.93 -15.56
N VAL A 330 -9.23 -11.68 -15.62
CA VAL A 330 -8.03 -11.24 -14.88
C VAL A 330 -8.48 -10.52 -13.61
N ILE A 331 -8.11 -11.07 -12.45
CA ILE A 331 -8.41 -10.50 -11.13
C ILE A 331 -7.19 -9.74 -10.63
N LEU A 332 -7.34 -8.43 -10.44
CA LEU A 332 -6.29 -7.52 -9.94
C LEU A 332 -6.52 -7.27 -8.45
N ILE A 333 -5.60 -7.71 -7.60
CA ILE A 333 -5.69 -7.51 -6.15
C ILE A 333 -4.71 -6.43 -5.71
N SER A 334 -5.22 -5.37 -5.05
CA SER A 334 -4.40 -4.28 -4.52
C SER A 334 -5.13 -3.56 -3.38
N GLN A 335 -4.50 -3.38 -2.23
CA GLN A 335 -5.10 -2.61 -1.13
C GLN A 335 -5.34 -1.16 -1.54
N SER A 336 -4.33 -0.47 -2.08
CA SER A 336 -4.44 0.94 -2.49
C SER A 336 -5.15 1.15 -3.83
N GLY A 337 -5.13 0.14 -4.71
CA GLY A 337 -5.55 0.27 -6.10
C GLY A 337 -4.65 1.21 -6.94
N GLU A 338 -3.44 1.55 -6.43
CA GLU A 338 -2.48 2.45 -7.07
C GLU A 338 -1.08 1.80 -7.17
N THR A 339 -0.97 0.48 -7.04
CA THR A 339 0.30 -0.24 -7.22
C THR A 339 0.71 -0.22 -8.67
N ALA A 340 1.88 0.35 -8.98
CA ALA A 340 2.32 0.60 -10.36
C ALA A 340 2.33 -0.66 -11.24
N ASP A 341 2.91 -1.75 -10.75
CA ASP A 341 2.96 -3.01 -11.48
C ASP A 341 1.56 -3.61 -11.72
N THR A 342 0.66 -3.50 -10.72
CA THR A 342 -0.70 -4.02 -10.85
C THR A 342 -1.53 -3.18 -11.83
N ILE A 343 -1.30 -1.84 -11.90
CA ILE A 343 -1.90 -0.98 -12.93
C ILE A 343 -1.40 -1.36 -14.32
N ALA A 344 -0.09 -1.60 -14.47
CA ALA A 344 0.47 -2.04 -15.75
C ALA A 344 -0.09 -3.40 -16.19
N ALA A 345 -0.25 -4.34 -15.25
CA ALA A 345 -0.89 -5.63 -15.50
C ALA A 345 -2.36 -5.48 -15.93
N LEU A 346 -3.13 -4.60 -15.28
CA LEU A 346 -4.50 -4.28 -15.65
C LEU A 346 -4.58 -3.76 -17.10
N ARG A 347 -3.74 -2.79 -17.44
CA ARG A 347 -3.75 -2.18 -18.78
C ARG A 347 -3.39 -3.21 -19.85
N LYS A 348 -2.41 -4.07 -19.58
CA LYS A 348 -2.05 -5.18 -20.47
C LYS A 348 -3.22 -6.14 -20.69
N ALA A 349 -3.97 -6.48 -19.65
CA ALA A 349 -5.16 -7.33 -19.78
C ALA A 349 -6.27 -6.63 -20.59
N ASN A 350 -6.48 -5.33 -20.36
CA ASN A 350 -7.46 -4.51 -21.09
C ASN A 350 -7.08 -4.39 -22.59
N GLU A 351 -5.78 -4.18 -22.92
CA GLU A 351 -5.27 -4.14 -24.29
C GLU A 351 -5.48 -5.48 -25.02
N ALA A 352 -5.42 -6.58 -24.28
CA ALA A 352 -5.73 -7.93 -24.78
C ALA A 352 -7.23 -8.25 -24.81
N ASN A 353 -8.10 -7.26 -24.51
CA ASN A 353 -9.56 -7.40 -24.45
C ASN A 353 -10.05 -8.47 -23.48
N GLN A 354 -9.32 -8.70 -22.38
CA GLN A 354 -9.76 -9.61 -21.33
C GLN A 354 -10.69 -8.89 -20.35
N ASP A 355 -11.62 -9.64 -19.76
CA ASP A 355 -12.43 -9.13 -18.65
C ASP A 355 -11.55 -8.94 -17.41
N THR A 356 -11.73 -7.82 -16.71
CA THR A 356 -10.92 -7.47 -15.54
C THR A 356 -11.79 -7.23 -14.32
N LEU A 357 -11.34 -7.73 -13.15
CA LEU A 357 -11.98 -7.54 -11.85
C LEU A 357 -10.97 -6.94 -10.86
N ALA A 358 -11.28 -5.77 -10.32
CA ALA A 358 -10.53 -5.16 -9.22
C ALA A 358 -11.04 -5.64 -7.86
N ILE A 359 -10.15 -6.14 -6.99
CA ILE A 359 -10.42 -6.33 -5.56
C ILE A 359 -9.56 -5.32 -4.81
N VAL A 360 -10.15 -4.21 -4.37
CA VAL A 360 -9.42 -3.04 -3.84
C VAL A 360 -10.11 -2.45 -2.61
N ASN A 361 -9.38 -1.63 -1.85
CA ASN A 361 -9.97 -0.91 -0.70
C ASN A 361 -10.40 0.53 -1.04
N VAL A 362 -9.85 1.13 -2.10
CA VAL A 362 -10.10 2.53 -2.45
C VAL A 362 -10.91 2.63 -3.73
N ASP A 363 -12.17 3.05 -3.63
CA ASP A 363 -13.12 3.12 -4.75
C ASP A 363 -12.66 4.06 -5.88
N GLY A 364 -12.10 5.21 -5.55
CA GLY A 364 -11.59 6.18 -6.54
C GLY A 364 -10.24 5.82 -7.16
N SER A 365 -9.63 4.67 -6.83
CA SER A 365 -8.31 4.28 -7.30
C SER A 365 -8.27 3.95 -8.80
N THR A 366 -7.07 4.00 -9.38
CA THR A 366 -6.86 3.74 -10.81
C THR A 366 -7.31 2.33 -11.19
N ILE A 367 -6.95 1.31 -10.40
CA ILE A 367 -7.35 -0.08 -10.66
C ILE A 367 -8.88 -0.22 -10.60
N ALA A 368 -9.55 0.44 -9.62
CA ALA A 368 -11.01 0.40 -9.51
C ALA A 368 -11.73 1.05 -10.70
N ARG A 369 -11.17 2.14 -11.24
CA ARG A 369 -11.78 2.90 -12.34
C ARG A 369 -11.55 2.27 -13.72
N GLU A 370 -10.38 1.65 -13.93
CA GLU A 370 -10.00 1.11 -15.24
C GLU A 370 -10.40 -0.37 -15.42
N SER A 371 -10.82 -1.07 -14.35
CA SER A 371 -11.32 -2.44 -14.41
C SER A 371 -12.78 -2.50 -14.84
N LYS A 372 -13.16 -3.56 -15.54
CA LYS A 372 -14.56 -3.81 -15.96
C LYS A 372 -15.49 -4.05 -14.76
N TYR A 373 -15.03 -4.79 -13.77
CA TYR A 373 -15.73 -5.06 -12.51
C TYR A 373 -14.89 -4.62 -11.33
N LYS A 374 -15.53 -4.26 -10.21
CA LYS A 374 -14.83 -3.93 -8.97
C LYS A 374 -15.57 -4.49 -7.76
N ILE A 375 -14.82 -4.92 -6.76
CA ILE A 375 -15.30 -5.28 -5.42
C ILE A 375 -14.48 -4.49 -4.41
N LEU A 376 -15.16 -3.79 -3.50
CA LEU A 376 -14.52 -3.05 -2.41
C LEU A 376 -14.46 -3.92 -1.16
N ILE A 377 -13.27 -4.01 -0.55
CA ILE A 377 -13.08 -4.80 0.67
C ILE A 377 -13.52 -4.06 1.95
N GLU A 378 -13.82 -2.77 1.86
CA GLU A 378 -14.33 -1.91 2.95
C GLU A 378 -13.54 -2.01 4.27
N ALA A 379 -12.23 -2.21 4.16
CA ALA A 379 -11.34 -2.29 5.32
C ALA A 379 -11.22 -0.98 6.10
N GLY A 380 -11.80 0.12 5.60
CA GLY A 380 -11.48 1.45 6.08
C GLY A 380 -10.02 1.80 5.82
N ARG A 381 -9.47 2.75 6.57
CA ARG A 381 -8.07 3.12 6.40
C ARG A 381 -7.15 2.09 7.06
N GLU A 382 -6.12 1.66 6.36
CA GLU A 382 -5.05 0.82 6.86
C GLU A 382 -3.75 1.63 6.84
N ILE A 383 -3.18 1.91 8.03
CA ILE A 383 -2.09 2.88 8.24
C ILE A 383 -0.75 2.17 8.46
N ALA A 384 -0.74 1.05 9.17
CA ALA A 384 0.46 0.24 9.32
C ALA A 384 1.00 -0.15 7.95
N VAL A 385 2.31 -0.03 7.74
CA VAL A 385 2.95 -0.31 6.44
C VAL A 385 2.76 -1.79 6.07
N ALA A 386 3.00 -2.69 7.02
CA ALA A 386 2.70 -4.10 6.82
C ALA A 386 1.18 -4.32 6.71
N THR A 387 0.75 -4.96 5.63
CA THR A 387 -0.66 -5.24 5.36
C THR A 387 -1.20 -6.31 6.31
N THR A 388 -2.35 -6.08 6.92
CA THR A 388 -3.04 -6.99 7.86
C THR A 388 -4.48 -7.23 7.44
N LYS A 389 -5.41 -6.37 7.87
CA LYS A 389 -6.84 -6.49 7.60
C LYS A 389 -7.19 -6.52 6.11
N ALA A 390 -6.43 -5.80 5.26
CA ALA A 390 -6.68 -5.85 3.82
C ALA A 390 -6.44 -7.24 3.23
N PHE A 391 -5.37 -7.95 3.66
CA PHE A 391 -5.13 -9.34 3.26
C PHE A 391 -6.31 -10.25 3.64
N ILE A 392 -6.78 -10.15 4.88
CA ILE A 392 -7.88 -10.97 5.41
C ILE A 392 -9.17 -10.72 4.62
N LEU A 393 -9.50 -9.46 4.37
CA LEU A 393 -10.73 -9.12 3.65
C LEU A 393 -10.66 -9.44 2.16
N GLN A 394 -9.50 -9.31 1.52
CA GLN A 394 -9.27 -9.78 0.16
C GLN A 394 -9.44 -11.31 0.06
N THR A 395 -8.86 -12.05 1.02
CA THR A 395 -9.04 -13.51 1.13
C THR A 395 -10.50 -13.88 1.35
N LEU A 396 -11.22 -13.13 2.19
CA LEU A 396 -12.65 -13.35 2.43
C LEU A 396 -13.49 -13.12 1.15
N ILE A 397 -13.18 -12.09 0.36
CA ILE A 397 -13.85 -11.89 -0.94
C ILE A 397 -13.66 -13.10 -1.85
N LEU A 398 -12.43 -13.62 -1.99
CA LEU A 398 -12.17 -14.82 -2.78
C LEU A 398 -12.92 -16.04 -2.22
N SER A 399 -13.05 -16.15 -0.89
CA SER A 399 -13.83 -17.21 -0.24
C SER A 399 -15.34 -17.07 -0.51
N ILE A 400 -15.88 -15.84 -0.54
CA ILE A 400 -17.29 -15.60 -0.92
C ILE A 400 -17.52 -15.86 -2.41
N MET A 401 -16.55 -15.55 -3.28
CA MET A 401 -16.61 -15.92 -4.71
C MET A 401 -16.65 -17.43 -4.89
N SER A 402 -15.81 -18.18 -4.14
CA SER A 402 -15.83 -19.66 -4.09
C SER A 402 -17.19 -20.18 -3.60
N TYR A 403 -17.74 -19.57 -2.52
CA TYR A 403 -19.07 -19.90 -2.03
C TYR A 403 -20.16 -19.70 -3.11
N LYS A 404 -20.08 -18.61 -3.86
CA LYS A 404 -21.08 -18.31 -4.92
C LYS A 404 -21.19 -19.42 -5.96
N ILE A 405 -20.12 -20.15 -6.25
CA ILE A 405 -20.08 -21.20 -7.28
C ILE A 405 -20.96 -22.39 -6.88
N LYS A 406 -20.84 -22.87 -5.65
CA LYS A 406 -21.53 -24.09 -5.17
C LYS A 406 -22.68 -23.83 -4.23
N GLN A 407 -22.70 -22.69 -3.54
CA GLN A 407 -23.70 -22.29 -2.54
C GLN A 407 -23.94 -23.37 -1.49
N ASP A 408 -22.86 -24.00 -1.00
CA ASP A 408 -22.89 -25.03 0.03
C ASP A 408 -23.36 -24.44 1.36
N LYS A 409 -24.33 -25.08 2.01
CA LYS A 409 -24.93 -24.59 3.25
C LYS A 409 -23.97 -24.67 4.43
N ASP A 410 -23.20 -25.75 4.53
CA ASP A 410 -22.25 -25.94 5.63
C ASP A 410 -21.12 -24.92 5.51
N TYR A 411 -20.69 -24.60 4.30
CA TYR A 411 -19.72 -23.54 4.03
C TYR A 411 -20.26 -22.18 4.47
N LEU A 412 -21.52 -21.86 4.19
CA LEU A 412 -22.16 -20.61 4.60
C LEU A 412 -22.28 -20.50 6.12
N GLU A 413 -22.66 -21.59 6.78
CA GLU A 413 -22.71 -21.62 8.25
C GLU A 413 -21.34 -21.35 8.86
N ASP A 414 -20.29 -21.89 8.29
CA ASP A 414 -18.91 -21.69 8.72
C ASP A 414 -18.46 -20.25 8.47
N LEU A 415 -18.83 -19.63 7.34
CA LEU A 415 -18.62 -18.20 7.12
C LEU A 415 -19.21 -17.34 8.25
N TYR A 416 -20.44 -17.62 8.68
CA TYR A 416 -21.09 -16.87 9.78
C TYR A 416 -20.48 -17.12 11.16
N LYS A 417 -19.82 -18.27 11.39
CA LYS A 417 -19.11 -18.57 12.64
C LYS A 417 -17.76 -17.86 12.74
N LEU A 418 -17.15 -17.54 11.59
CA LEU A 418 -15.78 -17.04 11.46
C LEU A 418 -15.47 -15.82 12.35
N PRO A 419 -16.29 -14.73 12.38
CA PRO A 419 -15.99 -13.55 13.19
C PRO A 419 -15.87 -13.88 14.69
N SER A 420 -16.76 -14.71 15.22
CA SER A 420 -16.75 -15.09 16.64
C SER A 420 -15.57 -16.01 16.98
N MET A 421 -15.23 -16.95 16.09
CA MET A 421 -14.08 -17.84 16.25
C MET A 421 -12.77 -17.04 16.23
N LEU A 422 -12.63 -16.10 15.31
CA LEU A 422 -11.45 -15.24 15.23
C LEU A 422 -11.32 -14.36 16.48
N LYS A 423 -12.40 -13.74 16.95
CA LYS A 423 -12.38 -12.94 18.17
C LYS A 423 -11.85 -13.73 19.37
N ILE A 424 -12.33 -14.97 19.58
CA ILE A 424 -11.85 -15.85 20.66
C ILE A 424 -10.36 -16.19 20.52
N LEU A 425 -9.87 -16.33 19.28
CA LEU A 425 -8.45 -16.57 19.02
C LEU A 425 -7.62 -15.35 19.37
N LEU A 426 -8.02 -14.17 18.90
CA LEU A 426 -7.29 -12.92 19.11
C LEU A 426 -7.22 -12.52 20.59
N ASP A 427 -8.18 -12.91 21.43
CA ASP A 427 -8.16 -12.67 22.87
C ASP A 427 -7.02 -13.42 23.59
N LYS A 428 -6.38 -14.42 22.95
CA LYS A 428 -5.27 -15.21 23.51
C LYS A 428 -3.90 -14.53 23.41
N THR A 429 -3.83 -13.21 23.41
CA THR A 429 -2.58 -12.43 23.23
C THR A 429 -1.44 -12.84 24.15
N GLY A 430 -1.73 -13.20 25.41
CA GLY A 430 -0.73 -13.68 26.37
C GLY A 430 0.00 -14.97 25.94
N TYR A 431 -0.71 -15.82 25.18
CA TYR A 431 -0.13 -17.05 24.63
C TYR A 431 0.78 -16.74 23.45
N PHE A 432 0.38 -15.87 22.54
CA PHE A 432 1.20 -15.49 21.40
C PHE A 432 2.47 -14.73 21.80
N LYS A 433 2.42 -13.97 22.93
CA LYS A 433 3.64 -13.38 23.54
C LYS A 433 4.65 -14.44 23.95
N LYS A 434 4.20 -15.60 24.51
CA LYS A 434 5.10 -16.71 24.86
C LYS A 434 5.71 -17.36 23.62
N ILE A 435 4.93 -17.52 22.55
CA ILE A 435 5.48 -18.01 21.27
C ILE A 435 6.52 -17.04 20.72
N ALA A 436 6.27 -15.73 20.79
CA ALA A 436 7.23 -14.72 20.38
C ALA A 436 8.55 -14.78 21.17
N ASP A 437 8.55 -15.28 22.44
CA ASP A 437 9.76 -15.50 23.25
C ASP A 437 10.69 -16.56 22.64
N LEU A 438 10.17 -17.50 21.88
CA LEU A 438 10.96 -18.52 21.19
C LEU A 438 11.62 -17.98 19.91
N VAL A 439 11.04 -16.91 19.34
CA VAL A 439 11.36 -16.45 17.98
C VAL A 439 12.25 -15.20 17.97
N TYR A 440 12.06 -14.24 18.88
CA TYR A 440 12.62 -12.88 18.77
C TYR A 440 14.14 -12.79 18.73
N LYS A 441 14.87 -13.81 19.23
CA LYS A 441 16.34 -13.87 19.21
C LYS A 441 16.89 -14.58 17.98
N GLN A 442 16.03 -15.21 17.18
CA GLN A 442 16.45 -15.94 16.00
C GLN A 442 16.93 -14.96 14.91
N GLU A 443 17.91 -15.38 14.13
CA GLU A 443 18.34 -14.69 12.92
C GLU A 443 17.60 -15.23 11.69
N ASN A 444 17.31 -16.53 11.69
CA ASN A 444 16.63 -17.23 10.62
C ASN A 444 15.45 -18.03 11.16
N VAL A 445 14.32 -17.96 10.48
CA VAL A 445 13.08 -18.69 10.82
C VAL A 445 12.47 -19.26 9.55
N PHE A 446 12.01 -20.49 9.60
CA PHE A 446 11.38 -21.15 8.47
C PHE A 446 9.89 -21.39 8.73
N PHE A 447 9.12 -21.34 7.66
CA PHE A 447 7.69 -21.68 7.66
C PHE A 447 7.47 -22.81 6.65
N ILE A 448 6.76 -23.85 7.02
CA ILE A 448 6.44 -24.94 6.10
C ILE A 448 4.96 -25.30 6.14
N GLY A 449 4.43 -25.58 4.99
CA GLY A 449 3.05 -26.02 4.78
C GLY A 449 2.89 -26.72 3.44
N ARG A 450 1.70 -27.23 3.17
CA ARG A 450 1.35 -27.81 1.87
C ARG A 450 0.06 -27.20 1.37
N ARG A 451 -0.09 -27.12 0.04
CA ARG A 451 -1.30 -26.55 -0.59
C ARG A 451 -1.61 -25.16 0.01
N ILE A 452 -2.82 -24.96 0.52
CA ILE A 452 -3.27 -23.68 1.12
C ILE A 452 -2.41 -23.28 2.33
N ASP A 453 -1.94 -24.26 3.13
CA ASP A 453 -1.04 -24.02 4.28
C ASP A 453 0.32 -23.46 3.84
N TYR A 454 0.78 -23.74 2.62
CA TYR A 454 1.98 -23.09 2.07
C TYR A 454 1.71 -21.61 1.73
N ALA A 455 0.56 -21.30 1.14
CA ALA A 455 0.21 -19.89 0.89
C ALA A 455 0.10 -19.06 2.20
N ILE A 456 -0.46 -19.67 3.25
CA ILE A 456 -0.47 -19.11 4.61
C ILE A 456 0.95 -18.91 5.15
N SER A 457 1.84 -19.90 4.94
CA SER A 457 3.24 -19.84 5.36
C SER A 457 4.00 -18.68 4.72
N LEU A 458 3.75 -18.39 3.45
CA LEU A 458 4.34 -17.27 2.72
C LEU A 458 3.97 -15.94 3.37
N GLU A 459 2.70 -15.73 3.70
CA GLU A 459 2.23 -14.49 4.34
C GLU A 459 2.78 -14.36 5.77
N GLY A 460 2.79 -15.44 6.56
CA GLY A 460 3.38 -15.43 7.90
C GLY A 460 4.87 -15.08 7.90
N SER A 461 5.63 -15.68 6.97
CA SER A 461 7.03 -15.35 6.75
C SER A 461 7.23 -13.89 6.33
N LEU A 462 6.38 -13.37 5.42
CA LEU A 462 6.44 -11.98 4.99
C LEU A 462 6.21 -11.03 6.17
N LYS A 463 5.16 -11.24 6.98
CA LYS A 463 4.89 -10.39 8.16
C LYS A 463 6.05 -10.39 9.15
N LEU A 464 6.64 -11.55 9.42
CA LEU A 464 7.77 -11.65 10.34
C LEU A 464 8.97 -10.83 9.83
N LYS A 465 9.36 -11.00 8.55
CA LYS A 465 10.53 -10.27 8.00
C LYS A 465 10.31 -8.78 7.88
N GLU A 466 9.11 -8.33 7.50
CA GLU A 466 8.79 -6.91 7.30
C GLU A 466 8.97 -6.09 8.57
N ILE A 467 8.46 -6.57 9.70
CA ILE A 467 8.36 -5.75 10.92
C ILE A 467 9.40 -6.09 11.98
N SER A 468 10.00 -7.30 11.95
CA SER A 468 11.00 -7.72 12.94
C SER A 468 12.42 -7.79 12.40
N TYR A 469 12.59 -7.71 11.07
CA TYR A 469 13.87 -7.84 10.34
C TYR A 469 14.56 -9.18 10.55
N ILE A 470 13.86 -10.21 11.03
CA ILE A 470 14.34 -11.59 11.05
C ILE A 470 14.29 -12.12 9.63
N HIS A 471 15.39 -12.69 9.15
CA HIS A 471 15.35 -13.41 7.88
C HIS A 471 14.42 -14.62 8.02
N SER A 472 13.38 -14.67 7.22
CA SER A 472 12.44 -15.80 7.23
C SER A 472 12.03 -16.20 5.83
N GLU A 473 11.85 -17.50 5.64
CA GLU A 473 11.45 -18.08 4.37
C GLU A 473 10.34 -19.12 4.57
N ALA A 474 9.51 -19.26 3.54
CA ALA A 474 8.45 -20.27 3.53
C ALA A 474 8.65 -21.24 2.37
N TYR A 475 8.45 -22.52 2.64
CA TYR A 475 8.61 -23.60 1.68
C TYR A 475 7.41 -24.54 1.67
N GLN A 476 7.13 -25.12 0.49
CA GLN A 476 6.33 -26.33 0.47
C GLN A 476 7.05 -27.39 1.30
N ALA A 477 6.37 -27.97 2.29
CA ALA A 477 7.00 -28.82 3.28
C ALA A 477 7.81 -29.98 2.67
N GLY A 478 7.35 -30.55 1.56
CA GLY A 478 8.07 -31.60 0.84
C GLY A 478 9.31 -31.13 0.09
N GLU A 479 9.35 -29.83 -0.31
CA GLU A 479 10.44 -29.26 -1.09
C GLU A 479 11.66 -28.93 -0.24
N LEU A 480 11.47 -28.71 1.06
CA LEU A 480 12.55 -28.34 1.99
C LEU A 480 13.75 -29.30 1.91
N LYS A 481 13.51 -30.60 1.75
CA LYS A 481 14.55 -31.64 1.66
C LYS A 481 15.38 -31.62 0.37
N HIS A 482 14.96 -30.88 -0.65
CA HIS A 482 15.67 -30.79 -1.92
C HIS A 482 16.75 -29.69 -1.96
N GLY A 483 17.22 -29.24 -0.80
CA GLY A 483 18.32 -28.27 -0.68
C GLY A 483 18.27 -27.50 0.63
N THR A 484 17.22 -26.79 0.89
CA THR A 484 17.09 -25.82 2.00
C THR A 484 17.21 -26.44 3.38
N ILE A 485 16.92 -27.73 3.55
CA ILE A 485 17.11 -28.45 4.82
C ILE A 485 18.54 -28.38 5.33
N SER A 486 19.53 -28.09 4.47
CA SER A 486 20.92 -27.84 4.85
C SER A 486 21.12 -26.62 5.76
N LEU A 487 20.17 -25.72 5.81
CA LEU A 487 20.16 -24.52 6.66
C LEU A 487 19.59 -24.79 8.06
N ILE A 488 19.04 -25.97 8.30
CA ILE A 488 18.49 -26.34 9.61
C ILE A 488 19.64 -26.75 10.52
N ASN A 489 19.79 -26.02 11.62
CA ASN A 489 20.76 -26.25 12.67
C ASN A 489 20.06 -26.44 14.01
N ASP A 490 20.81 -26.82 15.03
CA ASP A 490 20.29 -26.98 16.39
C ASP A 490 19.64 -25.67 16.90
N GLY A 491 18.40 -25.77 17.35
CA GLY A 491 17.60 -24.65 17.82
C GLY A 491 16.93 -23.77 16.72
N THR A 492 17.11 -24.08 15.42
CA THR A 492 16.43 -23.37 14.34
C THR A 492 14.91 -23.46 14.49
N VAL A 493 14.22 -22.31 14.55
CA VAL A 493 12.76 -22.28 14.66
C VAL A 493 12.11 -22.55 13.31
N VAL A 494 11.19 -23.52 13.30
CA VAL A 494 10.39 -23.90 12.12
C VAL A 494 8.91 -23.89 12.48
N PHE A 495 8.12 -22.99 11.86
CA PHE A 495 6.67 -23.01 11.93
C PHE A 495 6.12 -24.06 10.98
N GLY A 496 5.38 -25.03 11.51
CA GLY A 496 4.63 -26.00 10.72
C GLY A 496 3.15 -25.64 10.70
N ILE A 497 2.59 -25.34 9.52
CA ILE A 497 1.17 -25.09 9.34
C ILE A 497 0.49 -26.40 8.97
N LEU A 498 -0.43 -26.86 9.82
CA LEU A 498 -1.05 -28.19 9.81
C LEU A 498 -2.57 -28.06 9.90
N THR A 499 -3.18 -27.33 8.96
CA THR A 499 -4.63 -27.07 9.00
C THR A 499 -5.40 -27.74 7.87
N ASP A 500 -4.74 -28.12 6.79
CA ASP A 500 -5.32 -28.89 5.68
C ASP A 500 -5.35 -30.38 6.03
N ASP A 501 -6.55 -30.95 6.18
CA ASP A 501 -6.75 -32.34 6.57
C ASP A 501 -6.13 -33.36 5.63
N GLU A 502 -6.11 -33.08 4.31
CA GLU A 502 -5.55 -34.00 3.29
C GLU A 502 -4.02 -34.12 3.38
N THR A 503 -3.35 -33.06 3.79
CA THR A 503 -1.89 -33.00 3.82
C THR A 503 -1.30 -32.99 5.22
N TYR A 504 -2.14 -33.03 6.26
CA TYR A 504 -1.75 -32.97 7.66
C TYR A 504 -0.60 -33.92 8.03
N ASP A 505 -0.79 -35.23 7.82
CA ASP A 505 0.21 -36.23 8.22
C ASP A 505 1.49 -36.14 7.38
N LYS A 506 1.40 -35.66 6.13
CA LYS A 506 2.56 -35.45 5.27
C LYS A 506 3.39 -34.23 5.74
N THR A 507 2.73 -33.15 6.13
CA THR A 507 3.40 -31.97 6.69
C THR A 507 4.03 -32.30 8.05
N LEU A 508 3.33 -33.09 8.89
CA LEU A 508 3.85 -33.55 10.16
C LEU A 508 5.13 -34.37 9.97
N SER A 509 5.13 -35.32 9.02
CA SER A 509 6.34 -36.12 8.70
C SER A 509 7.49 -35.23 8.23
N ASN A 510 7.25 -34.15 7.47
CA ASN A 510 8.31 -33.22 7.10
C ASN A 510 8.83 -32.40 8.30
N LEU A 511 7.99 -32.09 9.31
CA LEU A 511 8.48 -31.53 10.57
C LEU A 511 9.40 -32.49 11.32
N GLU A 512 9.08 -33.79 11.38
CA GLU A 512 9.94 -34.79 11.98
C GLU A 512 11.29 -34.85 11.29
N GLU A 513 11.38 -34.67 9.97
CA GLU A 513 12.64 -34.61 9.23
C GLU A 513 13.52 -33.42 9.69
N VAL A 514 12.96 -32.23 9.96
CA VAL A 514 13.74 -31.08 10.45
C VAL A 514 14.07 -31.20 11.94
N ILE A 515 13.16 -31.74 12.74
CA ILE A 515 13.39 -32.05 14.17
C ILE A 515 14.60 -33.00 14.34
N SER A 516 14.72 -34.02 13.50
CA SER A 516 15.86 -34.94 13.52
C SER A 516 17.22 -34.27 13.24
N ARG A 517 17.21 -32.99 12.82
CA ARG A 517 18.38 -32.12 12.58
C ARG A 517 18.52 -30.99 13.58
N GLY A 518 17.78 -31.05 14.69
CA GLY A 518 17.87 -30.10 15.79
C GLY A 518 16.93 -28.91 15.69
N ALA A 519 15.99 -28.88 14.75
CA ALA A 519 14.99 -27.79 14.69
C ALA A 519 14.11 -27.75 15.93
N ASN A 520 13.71 -26.53 16.32
CA ASN A 520 12.72 -26.26 17.34
C ASN A 520 11.36 -25.90 16.66
N PRO A 521 10.42 -26.86 16.55
CA PRO A 521 9.18 -26.66 15.82
C PRO A 521 8.16 -25.88 16.63
N ILE A 522 7.37 -25.05 15.93
CA ILE A 522 6.13 -24.44 16.42
C ILE A 522 4.99 -24.95 15.53
N TYR A 523 4.05 -25.67 16.16
CA TYR A 523 2.93 -26.29 15.44
C TYR A 523 1.71 -25.38 15.44
N ILE A 524 1.21 -25.02 14.26
CA ILE A 524 -0.09 -24.37 14.09
C ILE A 524 -1.06 -25.41 13.52
N SER A 525 -2.00 -25.88 14.32
CA SER A 525 -2.71 -27.13 14.02
C SER A 525 -4.20 -27.02 14.39
N THR A 526 -5.03 -27.71 13.61
CA THR A 526 -6.44 -27.94 13.95
C THR A 526 -6.65 -29.13 14.88
N LYS A 527 -5.62 -29.97 15.08
CA LYS A 527 -5.66 -31.16 15.94
C LYS A 527 -4.84 -30.91 17.20
N ASP A 528 -5.45 -31.15 18.35
CA ASP A 528 -4.75 -31.07 19.66
C ASP A 528 -3.98 -32.36 19.91
N LYS A 529 -2.71 -32.36 19.50
CA LYS A 529 -1.75 -33.41 19.80
C LYS A 529 -0.77 -32.95 20.88
N ASP A 530 -0.04 -33.89 21.48
CA ASP A 530 0.95 -33.60 22.52
C ASP A 530 2.24 -33.05 21.91
N PHE A 531 2.16 -31.78 21.48
CA PHE A 531 3.30 -31.00 21.00
C PHE A 531 3.70 -29.98 22.07
N GLU A 532 4.99 -29.74 22.24
CA GLU A 532 5.50 -28.77 23.22
C GLU A 532 5.10 -27.34 22.89
N ASN A 533 5.36 -26.89 21.67
CA ASN A 533 5.05 -25.53 21.20
C ASN A 533 3.92 -25.59 20.16
N LYS A 534 2.66 -25.53 20.61
CA LYS A 534 1.51 -25.68 19.71
C LYS A 534 0.54 -24.51 19.80
N ILE A 535 -0.07 -24.16 18.71
CA ILE A 535 -1.17 -23.21 18.59
C ILE A 535 -2.35 -23.98 17.99
N ILE A 536 -3.41 -24.14 18.77
CA ILE A 536 -4.60 -24.83 18.29
C ILE A 536 -5.56 -23.83 17.68
N ILE A 537 -5.79 -24.00 16.39
CA ILE A 537 -6.75 -23.24 15.58
C ILE A 537 -8.07 -24.02 15.57
N PRO A 538 -9.21 -23.37 15.84
CA PRO A 538 -10.52 -24.01 15.70
C PRO A 538 -10.69 -24.58 14.29
N LYS A 539 -11.25 -25.79 14.21
CA LYS A 539 -11.54 -26.40 12.92
C LYS A 539 -12.77 -25.75 12.29
N ILE A 540 -12.63 -25.37 11.05
CA ILE A 540 -13.65 -24.83 10.16
C ILE A 540 -13.43 -25.45 8.77
N ASN A 541 -14.27 -25.16 7.78
CA ASN A 541 -14.02 -25.60 6.41
C ASN A 541 -12.58 -25.24 5.97
N ASN A 542 -11.87 -26.19 5.34
CA ASN A 542 -10.45 -26.02 4.97
C ASN A 542 -10.19 -24.75 4.15
N LYS A 543 -11.12 -24.36 3.28
CA LYS A 543 -11.05 -23.14 2.47
C LYS A 543 -11.10 -21.85 3.30
N LEU A 544 -11.62 -21.90 4.54
CA LEU A 544 -11.73 -20.75 5.45
C LEU A 544 -10.61 -20.71 6.51
N GLN A 545 -9.81 -21.76 6.63
CA GLN A 545 -8.72 -21.83 7.60
C GLN A 545 -7.71 -20.66 7.48
N PRO A 546 -7.36 -20.13 6.29
CA PRO A 546 -6.48 -18.97 6.18
C PRO A 546 -6.95 -17.77 6.98
N LEU A 547 -8.27 -17.56 7.08
CA LEU A 547 -8.89 -16.43 7.79
C LEU A 547 -8.79 -16.54 9.33
N LEU A 548 -8.44 -17.72 9.85
CA LEU A 548 -8.15 -17.92 11.27
C LEU A 548 -6.65 -17.98 11.57
N VAL A 549 -5.85 -18.54 10.65
CA VAL A 549 -4.42 -18.76 10.87
C VAL A 549 -3.60 -17.49 10.67
N VAL A 550 -3.86 -16.75 9.59
CA VAL A 550 -3.05 -15.56 9.25
C VAL A 550 -3.11 -14.49 10.34
N PRO A 551 -4.27 -14.13 10.94
CA PRO A 551 -4.30 -13.18 12.05
C PRO A 551 -3.45 -13.60 13.27
N VAL A 552 -3.36 -14.90 13.53
CA VAL A 552 -2.48 -15.45 14.58
C VAL A 552 -0.99 -15.23 14.23
N LEU A 553 -0.61 -15.47 12.98
CA LEU A 553 0.75 -15.21 12.49
C LEU A 553 1.10 -13.72 12.52
N GLN A 554 0.14 -12.84 12.18
CA GLN A 554 0.29 -11.39 12.30
C GLN A 554 0.56 -10.97 13.75
N LEU A 555 -0.19 -11.52 14.73
CA LEU A 555 0.03 -11.24 16.16
C LEU A 555 1.38 -11.75 16.64
N ILE A 556 1.82 -12.93 16.22
CA ILE A 556 3.14 -13.45 16.59
C ILE A 556 4.23 -12.52 16.05
N ALA A 557 4.16 -12.17 14.77
CA ALA A 557 5.11 -11.24 14.16
C ALA A 557 5.13 -9.88 14.88
N TYR A 558 3.94 -9.35 15.23
CA TYR A 558 3.80 -8.13 16.03
C TYR A 558 4.53 -8.23 17.37
N PHE A 559 4.30 -9.29 18.15
CA PHE A 559 4.95 -9.44 19.46
C PHE A 559 6.45 -9.68 19.35
N VAL A 560 6.90 -10.37 18.30
CA VAL A 560 8.34 -10.51 17.99
C VAL A 560 8.95 -9.12 17.74
N ALA A 561 8.30 -8.29 16.93
CA ALA A 561 8.76 -6.93 16.62
C ALA A 561 8.77 -6.02 17.87
N VAL A 562 7.75 -6.10 18.73
CA VAL A 562 7.73 -5.40 20.04
C VAL A 562 8.94 -5.77 20.88
N LYS A 563 9.27 -7.09 21.01
CA LYS A 563 10.40 -7.56 21.79
C LYS A 563 11.75 -7.15 21.21
N ARG A 564 11.83 -6.94 19.92
CA ARG A 564 13.02 -6.44 19.21
C ARG A 564 13.10 -4.92 19.16
N GLU A 565 12.14 -4.21 19.79
CA GLU A 565 12.04 -2.75 19.80
C GLU A 565 12.04 -2.12 18.39
N CYS A 566 11.42 -2.81 17.43
CA CYS A 566 11.30 -2.36 16.06
C CYS A 566 10.18 -1.32 15.91
N ASP A 567 10.30 -0.44 14.90
CA ASP A 567 9.18 0.41 14.50
C ASP A 567 8.18 -0.41 13.69
N ILE A 568 7.08 -0.78 14.31
CA ILE A 568 6.10 -1.73 13.78
C ILE A 568 5.22 -1.11 12.70
N ASP A 569 4.76 0.12 12.94
CA ASP A 569 3.84 0.81 12.02
C ASP A 569 4.57 1.35 10.78
N LYS A 570 5.87 1.67 10.92
CA LYS A 570 6.71 2.25 9.88
C LYS A 570 8.07 1.56 9.82
N PRO A 571 8.11 0.26 9.46
CA PRO A 571 9.35 -0.49 9.40
C PRO A 571 10.29 0.10 8.34
N LYS A 572 11.61 0.08 8.64
CA LYS A 572 12.64 0.66 7.75
C LYS A 572 12.56 0.05 6.34
N ASN A 573 12.86 0.87 5.33
CA ASN A 573 12.95 0.47 3.92
C ASN A 573 11.65 -0.08 3.31
N LEU A 574 10.50 0.17 3.92
CA LEU A 574 9.20 -0.24 3.38
C LEU A 574 8.26 0.95 3.20
N ALA A 575 7.44 0.89 2.20
CA ALA A 575 6.36 1.84 1.95
C ALA A 575 5.02 1.11 1.86
N LYS A 576 3.93 1.74 2.35
CA LYS A 576 2.59 1.13 2.37
C LYS A 576 2.07 0.77 0.98
N SER A 577 2.41 1.55 -0.04
CA SER A 577 2.00 1.31 -1.43
C SER A 577 3.13 1.74 -2.37
N VAL A 578 3.47 0.90 -3.34
CA VAL A 578 4.52 1.15 -4.34
C VAL A 578 3.86 1.65 -5.62
N THR A 579 3.94 2.97 -5.87
CA THR A 579 3.30 3.64 -7.02
C THR A 579 4.29 4.01 -8.12
N VAL A 580 5.50 3.54 -8.01
CA VAL A 580 6.58 3.71 -8.98
C VAL A 580 7.21 2.35 -9.24
N GLU A 581 7.81 2.21 -10.41
CA GLU A 581 8.59 1.03 -10.79
C GLU A 581 10.03 1.12 -10.28
#